data_f9621102adf8648e03bff12dcdb0046f
#
_entry.id   f9621102adf8648e03bff12dcdb0046f
#
_cell.length_a   1.000
_cell.length_b   1.000
_cell.length_c   1.000
_cell.angle_alpha   90.00
_cell.angle_beta   90.00
_cell.angle_gamma   90.00
#
_symmetry.space_group_name_H-M   'P 1'
#
loop_
_entity.id
_entity.type
_entity.pdbx_description
1 polymer ?
#
loop_
_entity_poly.entity_id
_entity_poly.type
_entity_poly.pdbx_seq_one_letter_code
_entity_poly.pdbx_strand_id
1 'polypeptide(L)'
;MRRSATVAASVLDQAASSLTNILVLVIVARVSTAAGFAAFSMVYVTFTVLLGLNMSYVGQVVVLEKGGARALAAACRSATAFTALASLLAGALLVAGGAAVGGTSGTAFAALGAVLPLALLQDGLRYSFSALRVPHRALAADTLRLVCVVPALALQPHHASPARMVLAWGLSALPALLLALALLRPYVRDTRARLSTYLGRGHLGRRFVVEFAVGNASSQLAVLGLGLFANPLAVGALRGATTLFGPLNVLFNSVNAFGPPILGRFGGRRATAHAAALLGAVLGCVALGWALLLYALPASAGKHLLGATWEATAKLLPATGGQYAVMALGTCALVTLRVLSPRATLSLQVVFSLLSVAFMLGGYALMGVQGAAWGLALGSALKAVGAWNRVRRLPEHPPTAAPDPDDRQEPAAA
;
A
#
# COMPACT_ATOMS: atom_id res chain seq x y z
N MET A 1 -25.51 -4.77 -11.02
CA MET A 1 -25.54 -3.83 -9.88
C MET A 1 -24.66 -4.21 -8.69
N ARG A 2 -24.66 -5.45 -8.13
CA ARG A 2 -23.82 -5.79 -6.95
C ARG A 2 -22.30 -5.70 -7.19
N ARG A 3 -21.80 -5.90 -8.42
CA ARG A 3 -20.35 -5.85 -8.72
C ARG A 3 -19.80 -4.41 -8.77
N SER A 4 -20.54 -3.49 -9.37
CA SER A 4 -20.16 -2.06 -9.40
C SER A 4 -20.13 -1.45 -8.00
N ALA A 5 -21.10 -1.80 -7.15
CA ALA A 5 -21.14 -1.36 -5.76
C ALA A 5 -19.92 -1.86 -4.93
N THR A 6 -19.45 -3.10 -5.18
CA THR A 6 -18.26 -3.64 -4.51
C THR A 6 -16.98 -2.88 -4.92
N VAL A 7 -16.82 -2.59 -6.20
CA VAL A 7 -15.67 -1.81 -6.70
C VAL A 7 -15.73 -0.39 -6.17
N ALA A 8 -16.89 0.26 -6.23
CA ALA A 8 -17.07 1.60 -5.69
C ALA A 8 -16.74 1.65 -4.19
N ALA A 9 -17.23 0.71 -3.39
CA ALA A 9 -16.91 0.62 -1.96
C ALA A 9 -15.40 0.46 -1.71
N SER A 10 -14.69 -0.31 -2.54
CA SER A 10 -13.24 -0.48 -2.43
C SER A 10 -12.47 0.80 -2.75
N VAL A 11 -12.89 1.55 -3.78
CA VAL A 11 -12.28 2.83 -4.14
C VAL A 11 -12.55 3.88 -3.07
N LEU A 12 -13.78 3.96 -2.57
CA LEU A 12 -14.15 4.88 -1.49
C LEU A 12 -13.42 4.57 -0.19
N ASP A 13 -13.24 3.29 0.16
CA ASP A 13 -12.45 2.86 1.31
C ASP A 13 -10.99 3.35 1.21
N GLN A 14 -10.37 3.14 0.06
CA GLN A 14 -9.00 3.61 -0.15
C GLN A 14 -8.91 5.14 -0.18
N ALA A 15 -9.93 5.83 -0.72
CA ALA A 15 -10.00 7.28 -0.69
C ALA A 15 -10.14 7.81 0.74
N ALA A 16 -11.01 7.22 1.57
CA ALA A 16 -11.19 7.58 2.98
C ALA A 16 -9.88 7.39 3.77
N SER A 17 -9.19 6.27 3.56
CA SER A 17 -7.88 6.01 4.19
C SER A 17 -6.82 7.01 3.76
N SER A 18 -6.71 7.32 2.47
CA SER A 18 -5.73 8.28 1.95
C SER A 18 -6.04 9.70 2.42
N LEU A 19 -7.31 10.09 2.44
CA LEU A 19 -7.76 11.37 2.98
C LEU A 19 -7.42 11.50 4.48
N THR A 20 -7.65 10.43 5.24
CA THR A 20 -7.24 10.35 6.65
C THR A 20 -5.75 10.65 6.81
N ASN A 21 -4.89 10.01 6.02
CA ASN A 21 -3.45 10.20 6.09
C ASN A 21 -3.02 11.62 5.74
N ILE A 22 -3.63 12.23 4.73
CA ILE A 22 -3.35 13.61 4.33
C ILE A 22 -3.80 14.58 5.43
N LEU A 23 -5.04 14.43 5.93
CA LEU A 23 -5.58 15.33 6.96
C LEU A 23 -4.80 15.24 8.26
N VAL A 24 -4.34 14.06 8.67
CA VAL A 24 -3.46 13.89 9.82
C VAL A 24 -2.22 14.78 9.71
N LEU A 25 -1.50 14.71 8.58
CA LEU A 25 -0.29 15.51 8.37
C LEU A 25 -0.60 17.02 8.32
N VAL A 26 -1.68 17.42 7.63
CA VAL A 26 -2.08 18.82 7.52
C VAL A 26 -2.48 19.41 8.88
N ILE A 27 -3.29 18.69 9.66
CA ILE A 27 -3.74 19.17 10.97
C ILE A 27 -2.55 19.26 11.92
N VAL A 28 -1.71 18.22 11.99
CA VAL A 28 -0.54 18.23 12.86
C VAL A 28 0.43 19.35 12.48
N ALA A 29 0.65 19.60 11.17
CA ALA A 29 1.48 20.71 10.71
C ALA A 29 0.93 22.10 11.18
N ARG A 30 -0.40 22.26 11.24
CA ARG A 30 -1.03 23.51 11.68
C ARG A 30 -1.02 23.72 13.19
N VAL A 31 -1.08 22.63 13.96
CA VAL A 31 -1.20 22.68 15.42
C VAL A 31 0.17 22.61 16.12
N SER A 32 1.19 22.06 15.45
CA SER A 32 2.53 21.87 16.01
C SER A 32 3.51 22.97 15.63
N THR A 33 4.60 23.09 16.41
CA THR A 33 5.80 23.83 15.97
C THR A 33 6.51 23.11 14.83
N ALA A 34 7.38 23.79 14.07
CA ALA A 34 8.15 23.16 13.00
C ALA A 34 8.98 21.95 13.50
N ALA A 35 9.63 22.08 14.66
CA ALA A 35 10.39 21.00 15.29
C ALA A 35 9.46 19.85 15.74
N GLY A 36 8.29 20.18 16.31
CA GLY A 36 7.27 19.21 16.70
C GLY A 36 6.70 18.44 15.51
N PHE A 37 6.42 19.13 14.40
CA PHE A 37 5.98 18.49 13.16
C PHE A 37 7.06 17.59 12.54
N ALA A 38 8.33 18.01 12.60
CA ALA A 38 9.44 17.17 12.12
C ALA A 38 9.54 15.87 12.92
N ALA A 39 9.47 15.95 14.26
CA ALA A 39 9.48 14.78 15.14
C ALA A 39 8.27 13.86 14.88
N PHE A 40 7.06 14.42 14.77
CA PHE A 40 5.86 13.65 14.40
C PHE A 40 6.03 12.96 13.03
N SER A 41 6.57 13.69 12.04
CA SER A 41 6.76 13.16 10.68
C SER A 41 7.73 11.97 10.66
N MET A 42 8.82 11.98 11.44
CA MET A 42 9.73 10.84 11.57
C MET A 42 9.01 9.61 12.13
N VAL A 43 8.22 9.79 13.19
CA VAL A 43 7.39 8.73 13.79
C VAL A 43 6.37 8.20 12.78
N TYR A 44 5.72 9.09 12.04
CA TYR A 44 4.71 8.74 11.04
C TYR A 44 5.31 7.97 9.85
N VAL A 45 6.51 8.34 9.39
CA VAL A 45 7.25 7.57 8.37
C VAL A 45 7.57 6.16 8.88
N THR A 46 8.02 6.04 10.13
CA THR A 46 8.27 4.72 10.74
C THR A 46 6.99 3.88 10.78
N PHE A 47 5.87 4.48 11.18
CA PHE A 47 4.57 3.81 11.11
C PHE A 47 4.22 3.34 9.69
N THR A 48 4.41 4.18 8.66
CA THR A 48 4.10 3.79 7.28
C THR A 48 4.98 2.65 6.76
N VAL A 49 6.23 2.54 7.22
CA VAL A 49 7.09 1.38 6.92
C VAL A 49 6.55 0.11 7.60
N LEU A 50 6.21 0.19 8.89
CA LEU A 50 5.63 -0.95 9.62
C LEU A 50 4.29 -1.38 9.02
N LEU A 51 3.47 -0.42 8.61
CA LEU A 51 2.22 -0.65 7.88
C LEU A 51 2.46 -1.41 6.57
N GLY A 52 3.43 -0.96 5.78
CA GLY A 52 3.81 -1.61 4.52
C GLY A 52 4.35 -3.03 4.73
N LEU A 53 5.12 -3.26 5.79
CA LEU A 53 5.59 -4.60 6.17
C LEU A 53 4.42 -5.51 6.57
N ASN A 54 3.49 -5.02 7.40
CA ASN A 54 2.29 -5.78 7.78
C ASN A 54 1.39 -6.09 6.57
N MET A 55 1.16 -5.09 5.71
CA MET A 55 0.43 -5.27 4.45
C MET A 55 1.07 -6.38 3.59
N SER A 56 2.38 -6.36 3.46
CA SER A 56 3.10 -7.32 2.62
C SER A 56 3.16 -8.71 3.23
N TYR A 57 3.46 -8.80 4.54
CA TYR A 57 3.64 -10.10 5.21
C TYR A 57 2.32 -10.81 5.47
N VAL A 58 1.28 -10.07 5.84
CA VAL A 58 -0.01 -10.61 6.28
C VAL A 58 -1.11 -10.30 5.26
N GLY A 59 -1.34 -9.02 4.98
CA GLY A 59 -2.49 -8.56 4.20
C GLY A 59 -2.56 -9.17 2.81
N GLN A 60 -1.47 -9.11 2.04
CA GLN A 60 -1.44 -9.67 0.67
C GLN A 60 -1.63 -11.19 0.66
N VAL A 61 -1.15 -11.89 1.69
CA VAL A 61 -1.31 -13.35 1.77
C VAL A 61 -2.76 -13.74 2.03
N VAL A 62 -3.42 -13.05 2.96
CA VAL A 62 -4.85 -13.30 3.27
C VAL A 62 -5.74 -13.06 2.06
N VAL A 63 -5.46 -12.01 1.29
CA VAL A 63 -6.23 -11.67 0.08
C VAL A 63 -6.08 -12.72 -1.02
N LEU A 64 -4.97 -13.47 -1.04
CA LEU A 64 -4.67 -14.54 -2.00
C LEU A 64 -5.17 -15.92 -1.55
N GLU A 65 -5.77 -16.03 -0.35
CA GLU A 65 -6.31 -17.31 0.14
C GLU A 65 -7.41 -17.85 -0.79
N LYS A 66 -7.27 -19.09 -1.22
CA LYS A 66 -8.13 -19.75 -2.21
C LYS A 66 -9.06 -20.82 -1.62
N GLY A 67 -9.05 -21.00 -0.31
CA GLY A 67 -9.86 -22.02 0.36
C GLY A 67 -11.36 -21.70 0.39
N GLY A 68 -12.16 -22.67 0.82
CA GLY A 68 -13.59 -22.47 1.09
C GLY A 68 -13.85 -21.50 2.24
N ALA A 69 -15.11 -21.20 2.53
CA ALA A 69 -15.50 -20.18 3.53
C ALA A 69 -14.85 -20.39 4.91
N ARG A 70 -14.72 -21.66 5.35
CA ARG A 70 -14.10 -22.00 6.65
C ARG A 70 -12.59 -21.75 6.65
N ALA A 71 -11.89 -22.10 5.57
CA ALA A 71 -10.45 -21.84 5.42
C ALA A 71 -10.16 -20.34 5.39
N LEU A 72 -10.96 -19.59 4.64
CA LEU A 72 -10.86 -18.15 4.56
C LEU A 72 -11.11 -17.46 5.91
N ALA A 73 -12.13 -17.90 6.65
CA ALA A 73 -12.41 -17.44 8.01
C ALA A 73 -11.26 -17.72 8.98
N ALA A 74 -10.66 -18.93 8.90
CA ALA A 74 -9.51 -19.30 9.69
C ALA A 74 -8.27 -18.48 9.34
N ALA A 75 -8.05 -18.19 8.04
CA ALA A 75 -6.97 -17.31 7.57
C ALA A 75 -7.14 -15.87 8.09
N CYS A 76 -8.35 -15.30 8.02
CA CYS A 76 -8.65 -13.97 8.56
C CYS A 76 -8.41 -13.91 10.07
N ARG A 77 -8.83 -14.93 10.83
CA ARG A 77 -8.59 -15.00 12.28
C ARG A 77 -7.11 -15.12 12.60
N SER A 78 -6.38 -15.95 11.85
CA SER A 78 -4.94 -16.12 12.02
C SER A 78 -4.17 -14.84 11.70
N ALA A 79 -4.56 -14.13 10.64
CA ALA A 79 -4.00 -12.84 10.27
C ALA A 79 -4.20 -11.79 11.38
N THR A 80 -5.41 -11.67 11.88
CA THR A 80 -5.73 -10.73 12.98
C THR A 80 -4.90 -11.05 14.22
N ALA A 81 -4.81 -12.33 14.62
CA ALA A 81 -4.04 -12.75 15.79
C ALA A 81 -2.53 -12.53 15.59
N PHE A 82 -2.00 -12.83 14.41
CA PHE A 82 -0.58 -12.60 14.10
C PHE A 82 -0.25 -11.11 14.07
N THR A 83 -1.08 -10.27 13.41
CA THR A 83 -0.90 -8.81 13.41
C THR A 83 -0.96 -8.24 14.82
N ALA A 84 -1.87 -8.73 15.68
CA ALA A 84 -1.94 -8.31 17.09
C ALA A 84 -0.63 -8.60 17.82
N LEU A 85 -0.15 -9.85 17.73
CA LEU A 85 1.08 -10.26 18.41
C LEU A 85 2.31 -9.50 17.86
N ALA A 86 2.47 -9.43 16.55
CA ALA A 86 3.60 -8.76 15.93
C ALA A 86 3.62 -7.26 16.24
N SER A 87 2.46 -6.60 16.22
CA SER A 87 2.35 -5.17 16.55
C SER A 87 2.57 -4.89 18.03
N LEU A 88 2.15 -5.78 18.92
CA LEU A 88 2.46 -5.69 20.37
C LEU A 88 3.97 -5.82 20.61
N LEU A 89 4.62 -6.80 19.98
CA LEU A 89 6.07 -6.98 20.11
C LEU A 89 6.85 -5.77 19.52
N ALA A 90 6.49 -5.32 18.32
CA ALA A 90 7.11 -4.15 17.71
C ALA A 90 6.83 -2.88 18.55
N GLY A 91 5.62 -2.76 19.10
CA GLY A 91 5.23 -1.67 19.97
C GLY A 91 6.07 -1.66 21.26
N ALA A 92 6.25 -2.81 21.91
CA ALA A 92 7.08 -2.94 23.12
C ALA A 92 8.55 -2.56 22.84
N LEU A 93 9.09 -2.96 21.67
CA LEU A 93 10.44 -2.57 21.26
C LEU A 93 10.56 -1.05 21.04
N LEU A 94 9.54 -0.41 20.43
CA LEU A 94 9.51 1.04 20.24
C LEU A 94 9.37 1.79 21.57
N VAL A 95 8.60 1.26 22.53
CA VAL A 95 8.50 1.84 23.88
C VAL A 95 9.85 1.76 24.58
N ALA A 96 10.47 0.58 24.60
CA ALA A 96 11.76 0.38 25.24
C ALA A 96 12.87 1.21 24.59
N GLY A 97 12.95 1.22 23.26
CA GLY A 97 13.93 2.02 22.51
C GLY A 97 13.69 3.52 22.69
N GLY A 98 12.43 3.96 22.67
CA GLY A 98 12.08 5.36 22.90
C GLY A 98 12.40 5.82 24.32
N ALA A 99 12.19 4.96 25.33
CA ALA A 99 12.58 5.24 26.71
C ALA A 99 14.11 5.34 26.86
N ALA A 100 14.86 4.48 26.18
CA ALA A 100 16.33 4.50 26.20
C ALA A 100 16.92 5.74 25.52
N VAL A 101 16.32 6.19 24.39
CA VAL A 101 16.77 7.40 23.67
C VAL A 101 16.42 8.68 24.44
N GLY A 102 15.24 8.72 25.08
CA GLY A 102 14.76 9.88 25.81
C GLY A 102 14.47 11.10 24.95
N GLY A 103 14.25 12.23 25.58
CA GLY A 103 13.95 13.49 24.91
C GLY A 103 12.63 13.48 24.10
N THR A 104 12.43 14.51 23.27
CA THR A 104 11.19 14.69 22.48
C THR A 104 10.98 13.58 21.45
N SER A 105 12.04 13.14 20.77
CA SER A 105 11.97 12.07 19.80
C SER A 105 11.70 10.72 20.45
N GLY A 106 12.43 10.40 21.54
CA GLY A 106 12.22 9.14 22.25
C GLY A 106 10.81 8.98 22.79
N THR A 107 10.27 10.03 23.42
CA THR A 107 8.88 10.01 23.90
C THR A 107 7.85 9.88 22.79
N ALA A 108 8.11 10.46 21.60
CA ALA A 108 7.23 10.32 20.43
C ALA A 108 7.27 8.87 19.87
N PHE A 109 8.43 8.23 19.81
CA PHE A 109 8.54 6.81 19.42
C PHE A 109 7.92 5.87 20.44
N ALA A 110 8.07 6.16 21.75
CA ALA A 110 7.39 5.40 22.80
C ALA A 110 5.86 5.52 22.68
N ALA A 111 5.35 6.72 22.40
CA ALA A 111 3.93 6.94 22.11
C ALA A 111 3.46 6.14 20.90
N LEU A 112 4.25 6.09 19.80
CA LEU A 112 3.95 5.21 18.66
C LEU A 112 3.86 3.76 19.11
N GLY A 113 4.83 3.28 19.87
CA GLY A 113 4.84 1.90 20.38
C GLY A 113 3.57 1.54 21.14
N ALA A 114 3.07 2.45 21.98
CA ALA A 114 1.85 2.25 22.77
C ALA A 114 0.59 2.13 21.89
N VAL A 115 0.50 2.88 20.78
CA VAL A 115 -0.70 2.89 19.91
C VAL A 115 -0.55 2.04 18.65
N LEU A 116 0.64 1.50 18.37
CA LEU A 116 0.93 0.71 17.17
C LEU A 116 -0.01 -0.47 16.97
N PRO A 117 -0.36 -1.27 18.02
CA PRO A 117 -1.29 -2.38 17.87
C PRO A 117 -2.67 -1.92 17.38
N LEU A 118 -3.17 -0.78 17.87
CA LEU A 118 -4.47 -0.24 17.47
C LEU A 118 -4.46 0.13 15.99
N ALA A 119 -3.44 0.86 15.55
CA ALA A 119 -3.34 1.36 14.18
C ALA A 119 -3.10 0.24 13.16
N LEU A 120 -2.18 -0.71 13.45
CA LEU A 120 -1.88 -1.82 12.52
C LEU A 120 -3.00 -2.84 12.46
N LEU A 121 -3.68 -3.14 13.58
CA LEU A 121 -4.84 -4.04 13.56
C LEU A 121 -5.99 -3.44 12.76
N GLN A 122 -6.30 -2.17 12.98
CA GLN A 122 -7.40 -1.50 12.28
C GLN A 122 -7.17 -1.53 10.75
N ASP A 123 -5.96 -1.21 10.30
CA ASP A 123 -5.64 -1.27 8.87
C ASP A 123 -5.59 -2.72 8.35
N GLY A 124 -5.03 -3.65 9.11
CA GLY A 124 -4.93 -5.07 8.74
C GLY A 124 -6.28 -5.74 8.51
N LEU A 125 -7.33 -5.34 9.25
CA LEU A 125 -8.69 -5.87 9.09
C LEU A 125 -9.30 -5.54 7.73
N ARG A 126 -8.85 -4.48 7.04
CA ARG A 126 -9.25 -4.15 5.67
C ARG A 126 -8.98 -5.32 4.72
N TYR A 127 -7.83 -5.97 4.84
CA TYR A 127 -7.45 -7.10 3.99
C TYR A 127 -8.32 -8.33 4.27
N SER A 128 -8.72 -8.54 5.53
CA SER A 128 -9.69 -9.58 5.89
C SER A 128 -11.06 -9.33 5.24
N PHE A 129 -11.57 -8.10 5.27
CA PHE A 129 -12.82 -7.74 4.59
C PHE A 129 -12.71 -7.83 3.06
N SER A 130 -11.54 -7.52 2.50
CA SER A 130 -11.26 -7.72 1.08
C SER A 130 -11.33 -9.20 0.70
N ALA A 131 -10.65 -10.08 1.44
CA ALA A 131 -10.65 -11.52 1.24
C ALA A 131 -12.07 -12.10 1.38
N LEU A 132 -12.85 -11.69 2.40
CA LEU A 132 -14.25 -12.05 2.60
C LEU A 132 -15.19 -11.43 1.57
N ARG A 133 -14.70 -10.54 0.69
CA ARG A 133 -15.49 -9.86 -0.37
C ARG A 133 -16.58 -8.94 0.15
N VAL A 134 -16.36 -8.31 1.30
CA VAL A 134 -17.26 -7.35 1.95
C VAL A 134 -16.61 -5.99 2.19
N PRO A 135 -16.08 -5.30 1.14
CA PRO A 135 -15.31 -4.06 1.28
C PRO A 135 -16.11 -2.90 1.91
N HIS A 136 -17.43 -2.92 1.83
CA HIS A 136 -18.29 -1.93 2.49
C HIS A 136 -18.11 -1.91 4.01
N ARG A 137 -17.66 -3.02 4.63
CA ARG A 137 -17.34 -3.08 6.07
C ARG A 137 -16.00 -2.44 6.39
N ALA A 138 -15.02 -2.55 5.48
CA ALA A 138 -13.78 -1.79 5.57
C ALA A 138 -14.07 -0.29 5.48
N LEU A 139 -14.84 0.13 4.46
CA LEU A 139 -15.26 1.52 4.28
C LEU A 139 -15.96 2.09 5.52
N ALA A 140 -16.86 1.34 6.17
CA ALA A 140 -17.53 1.79 7.39
C ALA A 140 -16.53 2.06 8.53
N ALA A 141 -15.54 1.17 8.73
CA ALA A 141 -14.51 1.34 9.75
C ALA A 141 -13.58 2.51 9.42
N ASP A 142 -13.15 2.66 8.16
CA ASP A 142 -12.25 3.74 7.75
C ASP A 142 -12.93 5.11 7.75
N THR A 143 -14.22 5.16 7.42
CA THR A 143 -15.03 6.38 7.59
C THR A 143 -15.12 6.79 9.06
N LEU A 144 -15.37 5.83 9.95
CA LEU A 144 -15.39 6.10 11.39
C LEU A 144 -14.03 6.58 11.89
N ARG A 145 -12.93 5.98 11.40
CA ARG A 145 -11.58 6.43 11.70
C ARG A 145 -11.34 7.88 11.28
N LEU A 146 -11.75 8.24 10.05
CA LEU A 146 -11.64 9.60 9.53
C LEU A 146 -12.41 10.59 10.40
N VAL A 147 -13.66 10.26 10.75
CA VAL A 147 -14.51 11.10 11.62
C VAL A 147 -13.92 11.28 13.02
N CYS A 148 -13.27 10.25 13.57
CA CYS A 148 -12.67 10.31 14.91
C CYS A 148 -11.31 11.03 14.92
N VAL A 149 -10.45 10.85 13.91
CA VAL A 149 -9.09 11.38 13.92
C VAL A 149 -9.04 12.90 13.73
N VAL A 150 -9.93 13.44 12.89
CA VAL A 150 -9.96 14.88 12.62
C VAL A 150 -10.20 15.69 13.89
N PRO A 151 -11.29 15.50 14.66
CA PRO A 151 -11.48 16.23 15.90
C PRO A 151 -10.44 15.87 16.97
N ALA A 152 -10.00 14.60 17.05
CA ALA A 152 -8.99 14.18 18.02
C ALA A 152 -7.68 14.98 17.88
N LEU A 153 -7.28 15.33 16.66
CA LEU A 153 -6.09 16.14 16.39
C LEU A 153 -6.38 17.64 16.41
N ALA A 154 -7.52 18.07 15.85
CA ALA A 154 -7.87 19.50 15.77
C ALA A 154 -8.12 20.14 17.15
N LEU A 155 -8.58 19.35 18.11
CA LEU A 155 -8.83 19.83 19.49
C LEU A 155 -7.57 19.80 20.37
N GLN A 156 -6.41 19.42 19.83
CA GLN A 156 -5.17 19.48 20.62
C GLN A 156 -4.74 20.94 20.80
N PRO A 157 -4.15 21.25 21.98
CA PRO A 157 -3.60 22.60 22.23
C PRO A 157 -2.54 22.96 21.18
N HIS A 158 -2.47 24.24 20.83
CA HIS A 158 -1.36 24.75 20.02
C HIS A 158 -0.03 24.43 20.73
N HIS A 159 0.95 23.98 19.96
CA HIS A 159 2.27 23.54 20.46
C HIS A 159 2.23 22.27 21.32
N ALA A 160 1.19 21.42 21.22
CA ALA A 160 1.18 20.12 21.88
C ALA A 160 2.44 19.29 21.49
N SER A 161 2.94 18.52 22.45
CA SER A 161 4.13 17.70 22.22
C SER A 161 3.90 16.66 21.11
N PRO A 162 4.93 16.26 20.35
CA PRO A 162 4.81 15.22 19.33
C PRO A 162 4.24 13.92 19.87
N ALA A 163 4.63 13.51 21.09
CA ALA A 163 4.10 12.31 21.75
C ALA A 163 2.59 12.40 21.96
N ARG A 164 2.08 13.56 22.41
CA ARG A 164 0.64 13.78 22.58
C ARG A 164 -0.11 13.72 21.25
N MET A 165 0.46 14.27 20.18
CA MET A 165 -0.11 14.18 18.83
C MET A 165 -0.17 12.73 18.33
N VAL A 166 0.89 11.94 18.56
CA VAL A 166 0.95 10.51 18.20
C VAL A 166 -0.10 9.72 19.00
N LEU A 167 -0.24 9.99 20.30
CA LEU A 167 -1.27 9.33 21.13
C LEU A 167 -2.68 9.70 20.65
N ALA A 168 -2.96 10.97 20.41
CA ALA A 168 -4.28 11.42 19.92
C ALA A 168 -4.63 10.76 18.59
N TRP A 169 -3.68 10.76 17.64
CA TRP A 169 -3.82 10.07 16.36
C TRP A 169 -4.05 8.58 16.50
N GLY A 170 -3.25 7.89 17.31
CA GLY A 170 -3.33 6.45 17.47
C GLY A 170 -4.56 5.99 18.24
N LEU A 171 -4.92 6.67 19.33
CA LEU A 171 -6.09 6.35 20.15
C LEU A 171 -7.41 6.61 19.38
N SER A 172 -7.42 7.58 18.47
CA SER A 172 -8.58 7.81 17.60
C SER A 172 -8.92 6.63 16.68
N ALA A 173 -8.01 5.64 16.54
CA ALA A 173 -8.27 4.40 15.80
C ALA A 173 -9.12 3.40 16.60
N LEU A 174 -9.22 3.55 17.94
CA LEU A 174 -9.90 2.57 18.80
C LEU A 174 -11.37 2.35 18.44
N PRO A 175 -12.23 3.38 18.23
CA PRO A 175 -13.61 3.16 17.83
C PRO A 175 -13.74 2.39 16.50
N ALA A 176 -12.90 2.75 15.50
CA ALA A 176 -12.88 2.08 14.20
C ALA A 176 -12.40 0.62 14.31
N LEU A 177 -11.39 0.35 15.14
CA LEU A 177 -10.93 -1.00 15.43
C LEU A 177 -12.02 -1.85 16.09
N LEU A 178 -12.70 -1.34 17.10
CA LEU A 178 -13.79 -2.04 17.79
C LEU A 178 -14.94 -2.35 16.82
N LEU A 179 -15.33 -1.40 15.98
CA LEU A 179 -16.31 -1.61 14.93
C LEU A 179 -15.85 -2.70 13.96
N ALA A 180 -14.62 -2.62 13.46
CA ALA A 180 -14.09 -3.61 12.51
C ALA A 180 -14.04 -5.02 13.12
N LEU A 181 -13.61 -5.17 14.38
CA LEU A 181 -13.62 -6.45 15.08
C LEU A 181 -15.05 -6.99 15.28
N ALA A 182 -15.99 -6.13 15.66
CA ALA A 182 -17.40 -6.51 15.78
C ALA A 182 -17.98 -6.99 14.44
N LEU A 183 -17.67 -6.29 13.34
CA LEU A 183 -18.10 -6.66 11.99
C LEU A 183 -17.41 -7.94 11.47
N LEU A 184 -16.18 -8.24 11.89
CA LEU A 184 -15.47 -9.47 11.51
C LEU A 184 -15.93 -10.69 12.31
N ARG A 185 -16.31 -10.50 13.59
CA ARG A 185 -16.65 -11.57 14.54
C ARG A 185 -17.60 -12.64 13.96
N PRO A 186 -18.72 -12.31 13.28
CA PRO A 186 -19.64 -13.32 12.75
C PRO A 186 -19.02 -14.30 11.77
N TYR A 187 -17.95 -13.89 11.06
CA TYR A 187 -17.28 -14.74 10.07
C TYR A 187 -16.27 -15.68 10.71
N VAL A 188 -15.61 -15.27 11.81
CA VAL A 188 -14.43 -15.98 12.34
C VAL A 188 -14.67 -16.69 13.68
N ARG A 189 -15.85 -16.51 14.31
CA ARG A 189 -16.13 -17.03 15.67
C ARG A 189 -15.91 -18.53 15.81
N ASP A 190 -16.24 -19.30 14.77
CA ASP A 190 -16.24 -20.78 14.80
C ASP A 190 -14.93 -21.36 14.27
N THR A 191 -13.88 -20.52 14.13
CA THR A 191 -12.55 -20.94 13.65
C THR A 191 -11.50 -20.76 14.73
N ARG A 192 -10.32 -21.41 14.57
CA ARG A 192 -9.16 -21.23 15.45
C ARG A 192 -8.06 -20.49 14.71
N ALA A 193 -7.35 -19.60 15.40
CA ALA A 193 -6.14 -18.95 14.88
C ALA A 193 -4.98 -19.95 14.84
N ARG A 194 -4.23 -19.97 13.73
CA ARG A 194 -3.03 -20.77 13.53
C ARG A 194 -1.85 -19.86 13.25
N LEU A 195 -1.11 -19.47 14.28
CA LEU A 195 0.07 -18.60 14.14
C LEU A 195 1.23 -19.29 13.42
N SER A 196 1.32 -20.62 13.50
CA SER A 196 2.34 -21.41 12.81
C SER A 196 2.35 -21.20 11.30
N THR A 197 1.21 -20.88 10.69
CA THR A 197 1.10 -20.56 9.26
C THR A 197 2.03 -19.40 8.86
N TYR A 198 2.15 -18.37 9.72
CA TYR A 198 3.00 -17.21 9.46
C TYR A 198 4.49 -17.46 9.81
N LEU A 199 4.79 -18.42 10.66
CA LEU A 199 6.16 -18.75 11.06
C LEU A 199 6.84 -19.75 10.11
N GLY A 200 6.08 -20.44 9.27
CA GLY A 200 6.56 -21.45 8.34
C GLY A 200 7.60 -20.90 7.34
N ARG A 201 8.63 -21.73 6.99
CA ARG A 201 9.69 -21.34 6.03
C ARG A 201 9.15 -21.03 4.64
N GLY A 202 8.04 -21.62 4.22
CA GLY A 202 7.40 -21.42 2.90
C GLY A 202 6.40 -20.29 2.83
N HIS A 203 6.22 -19.48 3.90
CA HIS A 203 5.22 -18.41 3.94
C HIS A 203 5.47 -17.34 2.87
N LEU A 204 4.46 -17.08 2.03
CA LEU A 204 4.56 -16.14 0.90
C LEU A 204 4.86 -14.71 1.35
N GLY A 205 4.44 -14.32 2.55
CA GLY A 205 4.67 -12.99 3.11
C GLY A 205 6.15 -12.62 3.17
N ARG A 206 7.07 -13.58 3.35
CA ARG A 206 8.52 -13.32 3.30
C ARG A 206 8.96 -12.75 1.94
N ARG A 207 8.41 -13.29 0.85
CA ARG A 207 8.70 -12.82 -0.50
C ARG A 207 8.11 -11.43 -0.74
N PHE A 208 6.87 -11.20 -0.29
CA PHE A 208 6.21 -9.91 -0.44
C PHE A 208 6.88 -8.80 0.39
N VAL A 209 7.46 -9.12 1.54
CA VAL A 209 8.29 -8.18 2.31
C VAL A 209 9.54 -7.79 1.53
N VAL A 210 10.22 -8.76 0.90
CA VAL A 210 11.39 -8.45 0.05
C VAL A 210 10.96 -7.61 -1.16
N GLU A 211 9.83 -7.94 -1.80
CA GLU A 211 9.27 -7.14 -2.90
C GLU A 211 8.96 -5.69 -2.45
N PHE A 212 8.37 -5.54 -1.28
CA PHE A 212 8.08 -4.23 -0.69
C PHE A 212 9.36 -3.46 -0.40
N ALA A 213 10.34 -4.09 0.26
CA ALA A 213 11.63 -3.46 0.58
C ALA A 213 12.37 -3.02 -0.68
N VAL A 214 12.47 -3.89 -1.69
CA VAL A 214 13.11 -3.58 -2.97
C VAL A 214 12.36 -2.50 -3.74
N GLY A 215 11.02 -2.59 -3.78
CA GLY A 215 10.18 -1.61 -4.49
C GLY A 215 10.25 -0.21 -3.88
N ASN A 216 10.13 -0.12 -2.55
CA ASN A 216 10.22 1.16 -1.84
C ASN A 216 11.65 1.68 -1.71
N ALA A 217 12.60 0.80 -1.36
CA ALA A 217 13.99 1.20 -1.19
C ALA A 217 14.59 1.70 -2.50
N SER A 218 14.36 1.02 -3.62
CA SER A 218 14.93 1.43 -4.91
C SER A 218 14.44 2.81 -5.36
N SER A 219 13.14 3.10 -5.22
CA SER A 219 12.59 4.40 -5.60
C SER A 219 13.01 5.52 -4.64
N GLN A 220 13.04 5.24 -3.34
CA GLN A 220 13.43 6.23 -2.34
C GLN A 220 14.94 6.50 -2.34
N LEU A 221 15.76 5.45 -2.44
CA LEU A 221 17.22 5.58 -2.55
C LEU A 221 17.64 6.26 -3.86
N ALA A 222 16.91 6.00 -4.93
CA ALA A 222 17.16 6.66 -6.21
C ALA A 222 16.92 8.17 -6.13
N VAL A 223 15.81 8.59 -5.52
CA VAL A 223 15.51 10.01 -5.31
C VAL A 223 16.44 10.65 -4.29
N LEU A 224 16.79 9.92 -3.20
CA LEU A 224 17.75 10.41 -2.20
C LEU A 224 19.17 10.49 -2.78
N GLY A 225 19.59 9.50 -3.57
CA GLY A 225 20.89 9.51 -4.26
C GLY A 225 21.01 10.69 -5.21
N LEU A 226 19.97 11.01 -5.96
CA LEU A 226 19.93 12.25 -6.74
C LEU A 226 20.09 13.50 -5.87
N GLY A 227 19.57 13.51 -4.64
CA GLY A 227 19.73 14.62 -3.71
C GLY A 227 21.16 14.82 -3.20
N LEU A 228 21.95 13.74 -3.14
CA LEU A 228 23.37 13.81 -2.75
C LEU A 228 24.28 14.27 -3.89
N PHE A 229 23.91 13.99 -5.15
CA PHE A 229 24.73 14.25 -6.33
C PHE A 229 24.17 15.35 -7.24
N ALA A 230 22.93 15.78 -7.02
CA ALA A 230 22.22 16.77 -7.81
C ALA A 230 21.79 17.99 -6.98
N ASN A 231 21.33 19.02 -7.66
CA ASN A 231 20.77 20.21 -7.01
C ASN A 231 19.51 19.80 -6.19
N PRO A 232 19.34 20.26 -4.93
CA PRO A 232 18.13 20.04 -4.12
C PRO A 232 16.82 20.40 -4.82
N LEU A 233 16.84 21.39 -5.72
CA LEU A 233 15.70 21.78 -6.55
C LEU A 233 15.22 20.61 -7.45
N ALA A 234 16.15 19.79 -7.93
CA ALA A 234 15.85 18.62 -8.76
C ALA A 234 15.04 17.57 -8.01
N VAL A 235 15.43 17.28 -6.77
CA VAL A 235 14.68 16.37 -5.88
C VAL A 235 13.32 16.94 -5.54
N GLY A 236 13.25 18.25 -5.26
CA GLY A 236 11.99 18.97 -5.04
C GLY A 236 11.03 18.86 -6.22
N ALA A 237 11.54 19.03 -7.45
CA ALA A 237 10.73 18.93 -8.66
C ALA A 237 10.20 17.50 -8.90
N LEU A 238 11.05 16.46 -8.75
CA LEU A 238 10.63 15.06 -8.88
C LEU A 238 9.61 14.67 -7.81
N ARG A 239 9.81 15.10 -6.55
CA ARG A 239 8.85 14.89 -5.47
C ARG A 239 7.55 15.66 -5.70
N GLY A 240 7.65 16.91 -6.15
CA GLY A 240 6.47 17.72 -6.52
C GLY A 240 5.64 17.03 -7.60
N ALA A 241 6.28 16.53 -8.66
CA ALA A 241 5.63 15.79 -9.71
C ALA A 241 4.90 14.54 -9.18
N THR A 242 5.60 13.68 -8.43
CA THR A 242 4.98 12.47 -7.86
C THR A 242 3.87 12.76 -6.85
N THR A 243 3.95 13.87 -6.10
CA THR A 243 2.91 14.30 -5.15
C THR A 243 1.62 14.69 -5.86
N LEU A 244 1.71 15.39 -7.00
CA LEU A 244 0.54 15.76 -7.80
C LEU A 244 -0.21 14.53 -8.35
N PHE A 245 0.47 13.39 -8.52
CA PHE A 245 -0.13 12.13 -8.90
C PHE A 245 -0.60 11.27 -7.70
N GLY A 246 -0.57 11.83 -6.50
CA GLY A 246 -1.07 11.20 -5.28
C GLY A 246 -2.45 10.56 -5.40
N PRO A 247 -3.47 11.22 -5.99
CA PRO A 247 -4.80 10.64 -6.20
C PRO A 247 -4.79 9.31 -6.98
N LEU A 248 -3.87 9.14 -7.95
CA LEU A 248 -3.75 7.87 -8.69
C LEU A 248 -3.19 6.74 -7.83
N ASN A 249 -2.34 7.06 -6.86
CA ASN A 249 -1.84 6.05 -5.92
C ASN A 249 -2.98 5.44 -5.09
N VAL A 250 -4.04 6.21 -4.80
CA VAL A 250 -5.27 5.70 -4.15
C VAL A 250 -5.90 4.59 -5.00
N LEU A 251 -6.03 4.82 -6.30
CA LEU A 251 -6.60 3.84 -7.24
C LEU A 251 -5.70 2.60 -7.35
N PHE A 252 -4.38 2.77 -7.48
CA PHE A 252 -3.44 1.64 -7.56
C PHE A 252 -3.41 0.81 -6.29
N ASN A 253 -3.49 1.45 -5.12
CA ASN A 253 -3.58 0.77 -3.84
C ASN A 253 -4.90 0.01 -3.70
N SER A 254 -6.02 0.56 -4.19
CA SER A 254 -7.31 -0.16 -4.26
C SER A 254 -7.21 -1.42 -5.12
N VAL A 255 -6.56 -1.34 -6.28
CA VAL A 255 -6.35 -2.51 -7.15
C VAL A 255 -5.45 -3.54 -6.47
N ASN A 256 -4.41 -3.13 -5.76
CA ASN A 256 -3.56 -4.05 -5.01
C ASN A 256 -4.30 -4.75 -3.86
N ALA A 257 -5.17 -4.02 -3.14
CA ALA A 257 -5.90 -4.54 -1.99
C ALA A 257 -7.11 -5.42 -2.38
N PHE A 258 -7.91 -4.98 -3.35
CA PHE A 258 -9.17 -5.63 -3.71
C PHE A 258 -9.17 -6.32 -5.07
N GLY A 259 -8.15 -6.07 -5.89
CA GLY A 259 -7.99 -6.70 -7.21
C GLY A 259 -7.87 -8.22 -7.17
N PRO A 260 -7.01 -8.81 -6.31
CA PRO A 260 -6.84 -10.26 -6.27
C PRO A 260 -8.14 -11.05 -6.04
N PRO A 261 -9.01 -10.73 -5.06
CA PRO A 261 -10.27 -11.45 -4.88
C PRO A 261 -11.25 -11.26 -6.05
N ILE A 262 -11.18 -10.15 -6.77
CA ILE A 262 -12.03 -9.87 -7.91
C ILE A 262 -11.54 -10.66 -9.13
N LEU A 263 -10.24 -10.59 -9.42
CA LEU A 263 -9.61 -11.28 -10.55
C LEU A 263 -9.59 -12.79 -10.36
N GLY A 264 -9.47 -13.29 -9.14
CA GLY A 264 -9.52 -14.72 -8.82
C GLY A 264 -10.89 -15.39 -9.08
N ARG A 265 -11.92 -14.61 -9.44
CA ARG A 265 -13.25 -15.16 -9.84
C ARG A 265 -13.30 -15.62 -11.31
N PHE A 266 -12.36 -15.14 -12.12
CA PHE A 266 -12.31 -15.53 -13.52
C PHE A 266 -11.67 -16.90 -13.66
N GLY A 267 -12.32 -17.79 -14.39
CA GLY A 267 -11.81 -19.14 -14.67
C GLY A 267 -10.72 -19.10 -15.74
N GLY A 268 -9.49 -19.43 -15.35
CA GLY A 268 -8.37 -19.55 -16.27
C GLY A 268 -7.59 -18.25 -16.53
N ARG A 269 -6.38 -18.43 -17.06
CA ARG A 269 -5.41 -17.37 -17.30
C ARG A 269 -5.91 -16.30 -18.26
N ARG A 270 -6.49 -16.70 -19.41
CA ARG A 270 -6.91 -15.74 -20.46
C ARG A 270 -7.99 -14.80 -19.95
N ALA A 271 -9.03 -15.31 -19.29
CA ALA A 271 -10.12 -14.48 -18.78
C ALA A 271 -9.62 -13.50 -17.70
N THR A 272 -8.78 -13.97 -16.77
CA THR A 272 -8.17 -13.14 -15.74
C THR A 272 -7.28 -12.06 -16.34
N ALA A 273 -6.42 -12.43 -17.32
CA ALA A 273 -5.52 -11.50 -17.98
C ALA A 273 -6.28 -10.44 -18.80
N HIS A 274 -7.36 -10.84 -19.50
CA HIS A 274 -8.17 -9.90 -20.27
C HIS A 274 -8.89 -8.89 -19.36
N ALA A 275 -9.50 -9.35 -18.28
CA ALA A 275 -10.15 -8.47 -17.31
C ALA A 275 -9.15 -7.50 -16.65
N ALA A 276 -7.95 -7.98 -16.31
CA ALA A 276 -6.89 -7.15 -15.73
C ALA A 276 -6.31 -6.16 -16.76
N ALA A 277 -6.18 -6.55 -18.05
CA ALA A 277 -5.71 -5.65 -19.10
C ALA A 277 -6.71 -4.52 -19.34
N LEU A 278 -8.01 -4.83 -19.37
CA LEU A 278 -9.07 -3.82 -19.50
C LEU A 278 -9.04 -2.85 -18.30
N LEU A 279 -8.94 -3.37 -17.08
CA LEU A 279 -8.80 -2.54 -15.87
C LEU A 279 -7.55 -1.65 -15.95
N GLY A 280 -6.42 -2.20 -16.39
CA GLY A 280 -5.17 -1.47 -16.55
C GLY A 280 -5.26 -0.38 -17.63
N ALA A 281 -5.96 -0.65 -18.73
CA ALA A 281 -6.21 0.35 -19.78
C ALA A 281 -7.11 1.49 -19.26
N VAL A 282 -8.20 1.18 -18.57
CA VAL A 282 -9.07 2.20 -17.95
C VAL A 282 -8.29 3.08 -16.98
N LEU A 283 -7.50 2.48 -16.06
CA LEU A 283 -6.68 3.24 -15.13
C LEU A 283 -5.58 4.05 -15.83
N GLY A 284 -5.02 3.52 -16.92
CA GLY A 284 -4.05 4.23 -17.76
C GLY A 284 -4.68 5.46 -18.42
N CYS A 285 -5.90 5.33 -18.96
CA CYS A 285 -6.66 6.48 -19.49
C CYS A 285 -6.96 7.52 -18.41
N VAL A 286 -7.34 7.08 -17.20
CA VAL A 286 -7.55 7.99 -16.06
C VAL A 286 -6.25 8.72 -15.71
N ALA A 287 -5.11 8.01 -15.70
CA ALA A 287 -3.80 8.60 -15.43
C ALA A 287 -3.39 9.63 -16.49
N LEU A 288 -3.63 9.34 -17.76
CA LEU A 288 -3.38 10.30 -18.86
C LEU A 288 -4.31 11.51 -18.77
N GLY A 289 -5.62 11.30 -18.50
CA GLY A 289 -6.57 12.39 -18.29
C GLY A 289 -6.16 13.30 -17.13
N TRP A 290 -5.70 12.72 -16.01
CA TRP A 290 -5.16 13.46 -14.88
C TRP A 290 -3.89 14.24 -15.24
N ALA A 291 -2.97 13.62 -15.99
CA ALA A 291 -1.75 14.28 -16.47
C ALA A 291 -2.08 15.47 -17.38
N LEU A 292 -3.03 15.32 -18.29
CA LEU A 292 -3.49 16.40 -19.18
C LEU A 292 -4.13 17.54 -18.39
N LEU A 293 -4.95 17.22 -17.37
CA LEU A 293 -5.54 18.22 -16.47
C LEU A 293 -4.45 19.02 -15.75
N LEU A 294 -3.43 18.34 -15.20
CA LEU A 294 -2.32 18.99 -14.51
C LEU A 294 -1.46 19.83 -15.48
N TYR A 295 -1.25 19.35 -16.71
CA TYR A 295 -0.51 20.05 -17.73
C TYR A 295 -1.23 21.32 -18.21
N ALA A 296 -2.58 21.29 -18.29
CA ALA A 296 -3.41 22.41 -18.62
C ALA A 296 -3.61 23.41 -17.48
N LEU A 297 -3.06 23.13 -16.29
CA LEU A 297 -3.23 23.99 -15.12
C LEU A 297 -2.52 25.35 -15.32
N PRO A 298 -3.20 26.48 -15.08
CA PRO A 298 -2.56 27.81 -15.14
C PRO A 298 -1.37 27.90 -14.20
N ALA A 299 -0.29 28.58 -14.63
CA ALA A 299 0.94 28.71 -13.83
C ALA A 299 0.68 29.34 -12.44
N SER A 300 -0.30 30.25 -12.33
CA SER A 300 -0.72 30.83 -11.06
C SER A 300 -1.26 29.78 -10.08
N ALA A 301 -2.15 28.90 -10.54
CA ALA A 301 -2.69 27.82 -9.72
C ALA A 301 -1.60 26.80 -9.33
N GLY A 302 -0.71 26.47 -10.25
CA GLY A 302 0.44 25.59 -9.97
C GLY A 302 1.41 26.19 -8.93
N LYS A 303 1.68 27.49 -9.01
CA LYS A 303 2.52 28.20 -8.02
C LYS A 303 1.83 28.25 -6.64
N HIS A 304 0.52 28.34 -6.58
CA HIS A 304 -0.22 28.22 -5.30
C HIS A 304 -0.12 26.83 -4.68
N LEU A 305 -0.01 25.76 -5.50
CA LEU A 305 0.12 24.39 -5.03
C LEU A 305 1.55 24.03 -4.57
N LEU A 306 2.56 24.39 -5.36
CA LEU A 306 3.95 23.92 -5.18
C LEU A 306 4.98 25.06 -4.99
N GLY A 307 4.53 26.32 -4.94
CA GLY A 307 5.39 27.46 -4.75
C GLY A 307 6.47 27.59 -5.82
N ALA A 308 7.70 27.89 -5.40
CA ALA A 308 8.86 28.07 -6.29
C ALA A 308 9.27 26.82 -7.08
N THR A 309 8.82 25.61 -6.66
CA THR A 309 9.17 24.36 -7.34
C THR A 309 8.26 24.06 -8.54
N TRP A 310 7.16 24.84 -8.74
CA TRP A 310 6.20 24.60 -9.81
C TRP A 310 6.83 24.55 -11.21
N GLU A 311 7.64 25.54 -11.55
CA GLU A 311 8.19 25.65 -12.92
C GLU A 311 9.07 24.42 -13.28
N ALA A 312 9.89 23.97 -12.33
CA ALA A 312 10.68 22.76 -12.50
C ALA A 312 9.81 21.51 -12.54
N THR A 313 8.76 21.44 -11.72
CA THR A 313 7.83 20.33 -11.67
C THR A 313 6.98 20.22 -12.93
N ALA A 314 6.47 21.34 -13.46
CA ALA A 314 5.63 21.37 -14.65
C ALA A 314 6.32 20.76 -15.88
N LYS A 315 7.64 20.95 -16.01
CA LYS A 315 8.44 20.34 -17.08
C LYS A 315 8.51 18.81 -16.98
N LEU A 316 8.24 18.23 -15.82
CA LEU A 316 8.29 16.79 -15.57
C LEU A 316 6.92 16.11 -15.74
N LEU A 317 5.82 16.88 -15.80
CA LEU A 317 4.46 16.35 -15.88
C LEU A 317 4.24 15.38 -17.05
N PRO A 318 4.75 15.63 -18.29
CA PRO A 318 4.59 14.69 -19.39
C PRO A 318 5.24 13.33 -19.12
N ALA A 319 6.48 13.33 -18.62
CA ALA A 319 7.20 12.11 -18.28
C ALA A 319 6.55 11.37 -17.11
N THR A 320 6.16 12.10 -16.05
CA THR A 320 5.49 11.54 -14.89
C THR A 320 4.09 11.01 -15.25
N GLY A 321 3.33 11.71 -16.08
CA GLY A 321 2.03 11.25 -16.57
C GLY A 321 2.13 9.96 -17.37
N GLY A 322 3.08 9.90 -18.31
CA GLY A 322 3.40 8.67 -19.03
C GLY A 322 3.82 7.52 -18.10
N GLN A 323 4.65 7.81 -17.10
CA GLN A 323 5.04 6.85 -16.08
C GLN A 323 3.83 6.26 -15.36
N TYR A 324 2.91 7.10 -14.85
CA TYR A 324 1.72 6.63 -14.13
C TYR A 324 0.75 5.85 -15.03
N ALA A 325 0.63 6.23 -16.31
CA ALA A 325 -0.19 5.48 -17.26
C ALA A 325 0.33 4.05 -17.48
N VAL A 326 1.64 3.88 -17.68
CA VAL A 326 2.25 2.55 -17.78
C VAL A 326 2.30 1.80 -16.45
N MET A 327 2.43 2.51 -15.33
CA MET A 327 2.33 1.91 -13.98
C MET A 327 0.94 1.29 -13.76
N ALA A 328 -0.13 1.87 -14.28
CA ALA A 328 -1.47 1.28 -14.22
C ALA A 328 -1.50 -0.12 -14.85
N LEU A 329 -0.95 -0.25 -16.07
CA LEU A 329 -0.83 -1.53 -16.77
C LEU A 329 0.08 -2.51 -16.01
N GLY A 330 1.20 -2.03 -15.49
CA GLY A 330 2.14 -2.83 -14.71
C GLY A 330 1.55 -3.34 -13.39
N THR A 331 0.80 -2.49 -12.69
CA THR A 331 0.11 -2.86 -11.45
C THR A 331 -0.92 -3.97 -11.70
N CYS A 332 -1.75 -3.85 -12.74
CA CYS A 332 -2.71 -4.88 -13.10
C CYS A 332 -2.04 -6.19 -13.52
N ALA A 333 -0.92 -6.13 -14.24
CA ALA A 333 -0.13 -7.32 -14.58
C ALA A 333 0.45 -8.02 -13.34
N LEU A 334 1.00 -7.25 -12.39
CA LEU A 334 1.54 -7.79 -11.14
C LEU A 334 0.45 -8.41 -10.26
N VAL A 335 -0.72 -7.78 -10.17
CA VAL A 335 -1.88 -8.33 -9.44
C VAL A 335 -2.34 -9.64 -10.12
N THR A 336 -2.37 -9.68 -11.45
CA THR A 336 -2.66 -10.92 -12.20
C THR A 336 -1.65 -12.03 -11.89
N LEU A 337 -0.35 -11.70 -11.89
CA LEU A 337 0.70 -12.66 -11.51
C LEU A 337 0.53 -13.14 -10.08
N ARG A 338 0.18 -12.27 -9.13
CA ARG A 338 -0.07 -12.67 -7.73
C ARG A 338 -1.23 -13.65 -7.61
N VAL A 339 -2.27 -13.48 -8.43
CA VAL A 339 -3.43 -14.41 -8.45
C VAL A 339 -3.09 -15.74 -9.08
N LEU A 340 -2.35 -15.73 -10.21
CA LEU A 340 -2.06 -16.93 -11.01
C LEU A 340 -0.81 -17.66 -10.52
N SER A 341 0.24 -16.92 -10.14
CA SER A 341 1.54 -17.47 -9.73
C SER A 341 2.26 -16.49 -8.79
N PRO A 342 1.92 -16.45 -7.49
CA PRO A 342 2.49 -15.51 -6.53
C PRO A 342 4.01 -15.55 -6.44
N ARG A 343 4.60 -16.72 -6.73
CA ARG A 343 6.06 -16.91 -6.67
C ARG A 343 6.82 -16.26 -7.83
N ALA A 344 6.14 -15.87 -8.90
CA ALA A 344 6.77 -15.29 -10.09
C ALA A 344 7.05 -13.80 -9.99
N THR A 345 6.53 -13.11 -8.98
CA THR A 345 6.57 -11.65 -8.86
C THR A 345 7.90 -11.11 -8.36
N LEU A 346 8.58 -11.81 -7.44
CA LEU A 346 9.79 -11.32 -6.78
C LEU A 346 10.94 -11.02 -7.75
N SER A 347 11.30 -12.00 -8.60
CA SER A 347 12.41 -11.83 -9.56
C SER A 347 12.16 -10.65 -10.50
N LEU A 348 10.91 -10.53 -10.96
CA LEU A 348 10.48 -9.42 -11.81
C LEU A 348 10.59 -8.06 -11.07
N GLN A 349 10.12 -7.99 -9.82
CA GLN A 349 10.24 -6.78 -9.01
C GLN A 349 11.70 -6.37 -8.81
N VAL A 350 12.58 -7.31 -8.43
CA VAL A 350 14.01 -7.02 -8.19
C VAL A 350 14.68 -6.50 -9.46
N VAL A 351 14.59 -7.26 -10.56
CA VAL A 351 15.27 -6.92 -11.82
C VAL A 351 14.81 -5.56 -12.34
N PHE A 352 13.50 -5.34 -12.46
CA PHE A 352 12.99 -4.10 -13.03
C PHE A 352 13.06 -2.91 -12.08
N SER A 353 13.13 -3.11 -10.77
CA SER A 353 13.40 -2.01 -9.83
C SER A 353 14.85 -1.52 -9.96
N LEU A 354 15.83 -2.44 -10.03
CA LEU A 354 17.22 -2.08 -10.26
C LEU A 354 17.42 -1.41 -11.63
N LEU A 355 16.77 -1.94 -12.67
CA LEU A 355 16.82 -1.38 -14.01
C LEU A 355 16.20 0.01 -14.06
N SER A 356 15.09 0.25 -13.34
CA SER A 356 14.46 1.57 -13.23
C SER A 356 15.38 2.60 -12.59
N VAL A 357 16.14 2.20 -11.55
CA VAL A 357 17.17 3.06 -10.94
C VAL A 357 18.28 3.37 -11.94
N ALA A 358 18.78 2.35 -12.65
CA ALA A 358 19.82 2.55 -13.66
C ALA A 358 19.39 3.51 -14.77
N PHE A 359 18.15 3.38 -15.29
CA PHE A 359 17.61 4.30 -16.28
C PHE A 359 17.39 5.71 -15.72
N MET A 360 16.97 5.84 -14.47
CA MET A 360 16.83 7.15 -13.84
C MET A 360 18.19 7.85 -13.72
N LEU A 361 19.21 7.16 -13.22
CA LEU A 361 20.57 7.73 -13.08
C LEU A 361 21.19 8.01 -14.44
N GLY A 362 21.09 7.10 -15.41
CA GLY A 362 21.59 7.31 -16.77
C GLY A 362 20.87 8.46 -17.48
N GLY A 363 19.55 8.51 -17.34
CA GLY A 363 18.76 9.63 -17.85
C GLY A 363 19.15 10.96 -17.23
N TYR A 364 19.40 10.98 -15.91
CA TYR A 364 19.89 12.17 -15.23
C TYR A 364 21.24 12.63 -15.79
N ALA A 365 22.18 11.71 -16.01
CA ALA A 365 23.48 12.01 -16.56
C ALA A 365 23.41 12.61 -17.98
N LEU A 366 22.42 12.22 -18.79
CA LEU A 366 22.25 12.67 -20.17
C LEU A 366 21.47 13.97 -20.29
N MET A 367 20.38 14.15 -19.54
CA MET A 367 19.41 15.23 -19.72
C MET A 367 18.99 15.88 -18.39
N GLY A 368 19.74 15.68 -17.31
CA GLY A 368 19.41 16.21 -15.98
C GLY A 368 18.10 15.64 -15.45
N VAL A 369 17.33 16.48 -14.75
CA VAL A 369 16.09 16.06 -14.05
C VAL A 369 15.03 15.53 -15.01
N GLN A 370 14.93 16.10 -16.22
CA GLN A 370 14.00 15.60 -17.25
C GLN A 370 14.37 14.19 -17.70
N GLY A 371 15.67 13.95 -17.93
CA GLY A 371 16.14 12.61 -18.25
C GLY A 371 15.89 11.60 -17.12
N ALA A 372 16.02 12.01 -15.85
CA ALA A 372 15.67 11.16 -14.71
C ALA A 372 14.18 10.77 -14.73
N ALA A 373 13.28 11.72 -14.99
CA ALA A 373 11.84 11.46 -15.08
C ALA A 373 11.48 10.50 -16.24
N TRP A 374 12.08 10.71 -17.42
CA TRP A 374 11.91 9.80 -18.56
C TRP A 374 12.53 8.43 -18.31
N GLY A 375 13.68 8.37 -17.62
CA GLY A 375 14.28 7.11 -17.18
C GLY A 375 13.37 6.29 -16.27
N LEU A 376 12.69 6.94 -15.31
CA LEU A 376 11.69 6.31 -14.46
C LEU A 376 10.47 5.82 -15.26
N ALA A 377 10.02 6.60 -16.26
CA ALA A 377 8.93 6.22 -17.14
C ALA A 377 9.32 4.98 -17.97
N LEU A 378 10.52 4.95 -18.55
CA LEU A 378 11.05 3.81 -19.29
C LEU A 378 11.17 2.56 -18.41
N GLY A 379 11.73 2.69 -17.20
CA GLY A 379 11.81 1.58 -16.24
C GLY A 379 10.43 1.01 -15.89
N SER A 380 9.43 1.87 -15.70
CA SER A 380 8.04 1.48 -15.45
C SER A 380 7.41 0.77 -16.66
N ALA A 381 7.70 1.25 -17.88
CA ALA A 381 7.23 0.63 -19.12
C ALA A 381 7.82 -0.78 -19.32
N LEU A 382 9.11 -0.93 -19.13
CA LEU A 382 9.79 -2.23 -19.24
C LEU A 382 9.28 -3.21 -18.17
N LYS A 383 9.03 -2.75 -16.95
CA LYS A 383 8.42 -3.53 -15.88
C LYS A 383 7.01 -4.02 -16.28
N ALA A 384 6.19 -3.15 -16.85
CA ALA A 384 4.86 -3.50 -17.32
C ALA A 384 4.93 -4.55 -18.45
N VAL A 385 5.79 -4.36 -19.46
CA VAL A 385 6.02 -5.31 -20.55
C VAL A 385 6.51 -6.65 -20.01
N GLY A 386 7.51 -6.65 -19.14
CA GLY A 386 8.04 -7.85 -18.51
C GLY A 386 6.98 -8.63 -17.72
N ALA A 387 6.13 -7.91 -16.97
CA ALA A 387 5.05 -8.50 -16.20
C ALA A 387 3.98 -9.15 -17.11
N TRP A 388 3.54 -8.46 -18.16
CA TRP A 388 2.59 -9.00 -19.12
C TRP A 388 3.17 -10.19 -19.92
N ASN A 389 4.44 -10.14 -20.32
CA ASN A 389 5.11 -11.26 -20.96
C ASN A 389 5.15 -12.48 -20.02
N ARG A 390 5.38 -12.26 -18.74
CA ARG A 390 5.34 -13.35 -17.75
C ARG A 390 3.95 -13.94 -17.60
N VAL A 391 2.90 -13.09 -17.55
CA VAL A 391 1.48 -13.55 -17.54
C VAL A 391 1.17 -14.42 -18.76
N ARG A 392 1.60 -13.98 -19.97
CA ARG A 392 1.36 -14.73 -21.21
C ARG A 392 2.02 -16.10 -21.23
N ARG A 393 3.17 -16.26 -20.56
CA ARG A 393 3.94 -17.53 -20.51
C ARG A 393 3.46 -18.50 -19.44
N LEU A 394 2.50 -18.12 -18.58
CA LEU A 394 1.92 -19.04 -17.62
C LEU A 394 1.01 -20.06 -18.35
N PRO A 395 0.94 -21.33 -17.86
CA PRO A 395 0.02 -22.34 -18.40
C PRO A 395 -1.45 -21.86 -18.26
N GLU A 396 -2.31 -22.33 -19.17
CA GLU A 396 -3.75 -21.96 -19.19
C GLU A 396 -4.48 -22.43 -17.93
N HIS A 397 -4.16 -23.64 -17.50
CA HIS A 397 -4.67 -24.22 -16.25
C HIS A 397 -3.50 -24.32 -15.26
N PRO A 398 -3.65 -23.83 -14.01
CA PRO A 398 -2.66 -24.18 -12.99
C PRO A 398 -2.61 -25.72 -12.91
N PRO A 399 -1.42 -26.31 -12.69
CA PRO A 399 -1.35 -27.76 -12.46
C PRO A 399 -2.32 -28.08 -11.33
N THR A 400 -3.26 -28.98 -11.59
CA THR A 400 -4.19 -29.53 -10.61
C THR A 400 -3.35 -29.93 -9.41
N ALA A 401 -3.60 -29.38 -8.25
CA ALA A 401 -2.94 -29.86 -7.04
C ALA A 401 -3.12 -31.37 -7.04
N ALA A 402 -1.99 -32.10 -6.91
CA ALA A 402 -2.05 -33.55 -6.81
C ALA A 402 -3.09 -33.89 -5.74
N PRO A 403 -4.00 -34.84 -6.00
CA PRO A 403 -5.00 -35.22 -5.02
C PRO A 403 -4.27 -35.52 -3.72
N ASP A 404 -4.80 -34.99 -2.64
CA ASP A 404 -4.29 -35.22 -1.29
C ASP A 404 -4.18 -36.73 -1.08
N PRO A 405 -3.02 -37.29 -0.68
CA PRO A 405 -2.88 -38.71 -0.44
C PRO A 405 -3.91 -39.29 0.53
N ASP A 406 -4.50 -38.42 1.38
CA ASP A 406 -5.54 -38.77 2.36
C ASP A 406 -6.96 -39.00 1.74
N ASP A 407 -7.19 -38.52 0.50
CA ASP A 407 -8.48 -38.76 -0.20
C ASP A 407 -8.62 -40.19 -0.78
N ARG A 408 -7.59 -41.03 -0.64
CA ARG A 408 -7.58 -42.43 -1.14
C ARG A 408 -8.01 -43.47 -0.12
N GLN A 409 -8.50 -43.09 1.06
CA GLN A 409 -8.92 -44.05 2.09
C GLN A 409 -10.35 -43.82 2.53
N GLU A 410 -11.31 -44.01 1.62
CA GLU A 410 -12.62 -44.55 1.98
C GLU A 410 -12.92 -45.71 1.07
N PRO A 411 -12.69 -47.00 1.50
CA PRO A 411 -13.25 -48.12 0.83
C PRO A 411 -14.75 -48.10 1.07
N ALA A 412 -15.53 -48.17 -0.03
CA ALA A 412 -16.94 -48.41 0.01
C ALA A 412 -17.21 -49.67 0.88
N ALA A 413 -17.75 -49.47 2.05
CA ALA A 413 -18.35 -50.56 2.83
C ALA A 413 -19.68 -50.89 2.20
N ALA A 414 -19.81 -52.11 1.71
CA ALA A 414 -20.98 -52.76 1.21
C ALA A 414 -22.03 -52.97 2.32
#